data_af77b67a3dbd3ed86a9504f16e28df64
#
_entry.id   af77b67a3dbd3ed86a9504f16e28df64
#
_cell.length_a   1.000
_cell.length_b   1.000
_cell.length_c   1.000
_cell.angle_alpha   90.00
_cell.angle_beta   90.00
_cell.angle_gamma   90.00
#
_symmetry.space_group_name_H-M   'P 1'
#
loop_
_entity.id
_entity.type
_entity.pdbx_description
1 polymer ?
#
loop_
_entity_poly.entity_id
_entity_poly.type
_entity_poly.pdbx_seq_one_letter_code
_entity_poly.pdbx_strand_id
1 'polypeptide(L)'
;YIPTRVRLLFALMITVLLTPVVANRIPELPEQLSDLFLLLGSEIFIGFAIGFIARFLITALAWGGTVISFLSGFSAAQVFNPMLADQGTLPAVLLSLGGLLLIYATDTHHLMFFAIADSYTLFVPGVAPVFGEFADTFATLMSKSFMMAMQFATPFIVFAIVFYTGMGL
;
A
#
# COMPACT_ATOMS: atom_id res chain seq x y z
N TYR A 1 0.00 -4.05 -17.21
CA TYR A 1 1.38 -3.59 -16.91
C TYR A 1 1.56 -2.20 -17.52
N ILE A 2 1.63 -1.17 -16.67
CA ILE A 2 1.91 0.21 -17.12
C ILE A 2 3.42 0.35 -17.29
N PRO A 3 3.94 0.76 -18.46
CA PRO A 3 5.37 0.97 -18.69
C PRO A 3 5.98 1.94 -17.66
N THR A 4 7.21 1.69 -17.24
CA THR A 4 7.91 2.52 -16.24
C THR A 4 7.97 4.00 -16.65
N ARG A 5 8.11 4.28 -17.95
CA ARG A 5 8.13 5.65 -18.50
C ARG A 5 6.82 6.39 -18.21
N VAL A 6 5.68 5.72 -18.39
CA VAL A 6 4.35 6.32 -18.12
C VAL A 6 4.17 6.61 -16.65
N ARG A 7 4.61 5.70 -15.77
CA ARG A 7 4.59 5.93 -14.31
C ARG A 7 5.43 7.13 -13.89
N LEU A 8 6.63 7.26 -14.46
CA LEU A 8 7.51 8.41 -14.17
C LEU A 8 6.89 9.72 -14.66
N LEU A 9 6.35 9.77 -15.88
CA LEU A 9 5.69 10.97 -16.40
C LEU A 9 4.47 11.35 -15.56
N PHE A 10 3.68 10.38 -15.11
CA PHE A 10 2.53 10.62 -14.25
C PHE A 10 2.96 11.16 -12.87
N ALA A 11 4.00 10.57 -12.26
CA ALA A 11 4.55 11.06 -11.00
C ALA A 11 5.07 12.50 -11.14
N LEU A 12 5.76 12.81 -12.23
CA LEU A 12 6.28 14.14 -12.51
C LEU A 12 5.14 15.16 -12.71
N MET A 13 4.08 14.77 -13.40
CA MET A 13 2.89 15.61 -13.60
C MET A 13 2.22 15.92 -12.24
N ILE A 14 2.05 14.93 -11.37
CA ILE A 14 1.50 15.13 -10.02
C ILE A 14 2.40 16.06 -9.21
N THR A 15 3.72 15.87 -9.26
CA THR A 15 4.67 16.74 -8.57
C THR A 15 4.52 18.19 -9.01
N VAL A 16 4.45 18.46 -10.32
CA VAL A 16 4.26 19.81 -10.85
C VAL A 16 2.92 20.42 -10.39
N LEU A 17 1.85 19.63 -10.34
CA LEU A 17 0.54 20.08 -9.86
C LEU A 17 0.53 20.37 -8.36
N LEU A 18 1.26 19.60 -7.54
CA LEU A 18 1.33 19.79 -6.09
C LEU A 18 2.31 20.89 -5.69
N THR A 19 3.32 21.19 -6.49
CA THR A 19 4.33 22.21 -6.20
C THR A 19 3.72 23.54 -5.72
N PRO A 20 2.75 24.17 -6.41
CA PRO A 20 2.17 25.44 -5.94
C PRO A 20 1.42 25.32 -4.61
N VAL A 21 0.88 24.14 -4.28
CA VAL A 21 0.16 23.89 -3.03
C VAL A 21 1.09 23.82 -1.84
N VAL A 22 2.28 23.24 -2.04
CA VAL A 22 3.27 23.02 -0.97
C VAL A 22 4.41 24.03 -0.98
N ALA A 23 4.47 24.93 -1.97
CA ALA A 23 5.57 25.90 -2.14
C ALA A 23 5.87 26.72 -0.87
N ASN A 24 4.83 27.12 -0.14
CA ASN A 24 4.99 27.91 1.10
C ASN A 24 5.50 27.10 2.30
N ARG A 25 5.61 25.78 2.16
CA ARG A 25 6.03 24.84 3.22
C ARG A 25 7.43 24.29 2.98
N ILE A 26 7.99 24.54 1.80
CA ILE A 26 9.33 24.11 1.42
C ILE A 26 10.31 25.19 1.91
N PRO A 27 11.34 24.83 2.70
CA PRO A 27 12.36 25.78 3.11
C PRO A 27 13.17 26.28 1.91
N GLU A 28 13.84 27.42 2.10
CA GLU A 28 14.80 27.92 1.10
C GLU A 28 15.91 26.87 0.89
N LEU A 29 16.47 26.86 -0.32
CA LEU A 29 17.53 25.91 -0.66
C LEU A 29 18.74 26.13 0.27
N PRO A 30 19.19 25.09 0.98
CA PRO A 30 20.34 25.22 1.89
C PRO A 30 21.61 25.56 1.11
N GLU A 31 22.43 26.43 1.66
CA GLU A 31 23.75 26.81 1.10
C GLU A 31 24.78 25.69 1.29
N GLN A 32 24.62 24.87 2.34
CA GLN A 32 25.53 23.78 2.64
C GLN A 32 25.14 22.50 1.94
N LEU A 33 26.12 21.84 1.34
CA LEU A 33 25.89 20.58 0.61
C LEU A 33 25.37 19.45 1.53
N SER A 34 25.78 19.42 2.80
CA SER A 34 25.31 18.49 3.83
C SER A 34 23.81 18.60 4.06
N ASP A 35 23.31 19.83 4.17
CA ASP A 35 21.88 20.09 4.45
C ASP A 35 21.02 19.80 3.23
N LEU A 36 21.58 20.00 2.03
CA LEU A 36 20.92 19.59 0.79
C LEU A 36 20.74 18.06 0.73
N PHE A 37 21.77 17.29 1.11
CA PHE A 37 21.64 15.83 1.17
C PHE A 37 20.63 15.37 2.23
N LEU A 38 20.57 16.04 3.39
CA LEU A 38 19.57 15.75 4.41
C LEU A 38 18.15 16.06 3.91
N LEU A 39 17.96 17.19 3.24
CA LEU A 39 16.69 17.58 2.66
C LEU A 39 16.23 16.55 1.61
N LEU A 40 17.08 16.21 0.64
CA LEU A 40 16.74 15.22 -0.38
C LEU A 40 16.49 13.83 0.21
N GLY A 41 17.31 13.43 1.19
CA GLY A 41 17.17 12.14 1.87
C GLY A 41 15.86 12.02 2.63
N SER A 42 15.48 13.06 3.38
CA SER A 42 14.21 13.09 4.12
C SER A 42 13.01 13.05 3.18
N GLU A 43 13.03 13.81 2.09
CA GLU A 43 11.95 13.80 1.07
C GLU A 43 11.78 12.44 0.42
N ILE A 44 12.88 11.81 0.00
CA ILE A 44 12.84 10.46 -0.59
C ILE A 44 12.28 9.44 0.42
N PHE A 45 12.72 9.52 1.68
CA PHE A 45 12.27 8.62 2.73
C PHE A 45 10.76 8.77 3.00
N ILE A 46 10.27 9.99 3.17
CA ILE A 46 8.85 10.29 3.43
C ILE A 46 7.99 9.84 2.23
N GLY A 47 8.41 10.18 1.01
CA GLY A 47 7.71 9.77 -0.20
C GLY A 47 7.65 8.24 -0.37
N PHE A 48 8.76 7.55 -0.08
CA PHE A 48 8.80 6.09 -0.07
C PHE A 48 7.86 5.50 0.98
N ALA A 49 7.84 6.07 2.17
CA ALA A 49 7.01 5.63 3.27
C ALA A 49 5.52 5.75 2.95
N ILE A 50 5.07 6.90 2.43
CA ILE A 50 3.67 7.11 2.02
C ILE A 50 3.28 6.12 0.92
N GLY A 51 4.14 5.97 -0.10
CA GLY A 51 3.91 5.02 -1.20
C GLY A 51 3.87 3.57 -0.73
N PHE A 52 4.70 3.21 0.25
CA PHE A 52 4.72 1.87 0.83
C PHE A 52 3.44 1.58 1.62
N ILE A 53 2.97 2.53 2.45
CA ILE A 53 1.72 2.40 3.20
C ILE A 53 0.55 2.20 2.24
N ALA A 54 0.43 3.01 1.20
CA ALA A 54 -0.61 2.89 0.21
C ALA A 54 -0.59 1.52 -0.50
N ARG A 55 0.59 1.07 -0.90
CA ARG A 55 0.78 -0.25 -1.52
C ARG A 55 0.43 -1.38 -0.55
N PHE A 56 0.79 -1.24 0.72
CA PHE A 56 0.57 -2.26 1.73
C PHE A 56 -0.93 -2.51 1.97
N LEU A 57 -1.75 -1.45 2.01
CA LEU A 57 -3.19 -1.56 2.16
C LEU A 57 -3.84 -2.38 1.03
N ILE A 58 -3.42 -2.15 -0.22
CA ILE A 58 -3.92 -2.92 -1.36
C ILE A 58 -3.43 -4.38 -1.29
N THR A 59 -2.17 -4.58 -0.90
CA THR A 59 -1.58 -5.92 -0.79
C THR A 59 -2.24 -6.73 0.33
N ALA A 60 -2.71 -6.10 1.41
CA ALA A 60 -3.44 -6.77 2.47
C ALA A 60 -4.71 -7.47 1.97
N LEU A 61 -5.45 -6.86 1.04
CA LEU A 61 -6.59 -7.49 0.39
C LEU A 61 -6.19 -8.73 -0.42
N ALA A 62 -5.07 -8.65 -1.15
CA ALA A 62 -4.54 -9.81 -1.87
C ALA A 62 -4.17 -10.96 -0.93
N TRP A 63 -3.62 -10.66 0.25
CA TRP A 63 -3.30 -11.66 1.26
C TRP A 63 -4.55 -12.35 1.81
N GLY A 64 -5.60 -11.59 2.10
CA GLY A 64 -6.91 -12.16 2.48
C GLY A 64 -7.44 -13.11 1.41
N GLY A 65 -7.37 -12.71 0.15
CA GLY A 65 -7.75 -13.54 -1.00
C GLY A 65 -6.90 -14.80 -1.16
N THR A 66 -5.60 -14.72 -0.83
CA THR A 66 -4.73 -15.89 -0.84
C THR A 66 -5.14 -16.90 0.25
N VAL A 67 -5.44 -16.44 1.47
CA VAL A 67 -5.96 -17.30 2.54
C VAL A 67 -7.26 -17.98 2.11
N ILE A 68 -8.19 -17.23 1.52
CA ILE A 68 -9.43 -17.79 0.96
C ILE A 68 -9.13 -18.87 -0.08
N SER A 69 -8.15 -18.62 -0.95
CA SER A 69 -7.75 -19.57 -1.99
C SER A 69 -7.24 -20.89 -1.42
N PHE A 70 -6.42 -20.83 -0.37
CA PHE A 70 -5.94 -22.03 0.31
C PHE A 70 -7.08 -22.84 0.92
N LEU A 71 -7.99 -22.17 1.61
CA LEU A 71 -9.12 -22.82 2.28
C LEU A 71 -10.14 -23.40 1.30
N SER A 72 -10.30 -22.78 0.13
CA SER A 72 -11.26 -23.21 -0.90
C SER A 72 -10.65 -24.18 -1.93
N GLY A 73 -9.37 -24.55 -1.80
CA GLY A 73 -8.69 -25.44 -2.74
C GLY A 73 -8.27 -24.81 -4.07
N PHE A 74 -8.57 -23.51 -4.31
CA PHE A 74 -8.16 -22.82 -5.55
C PHE A 74 -6.64 -22.76 -5.73
N SER A 75 -5.86 -22.81 -4.65
CA SER A 75 -4.41 -22.87 -4.70
C SER A 75 -3.86 -24.13 -5.38
N ALA A 76 -4.62 -25.24 -5.38
CA ALA A 76 -4.23 -26.47 -6.08
C ALA A 76 -4.05 -26.25 -7.58
N ALA A 77 -4.81 -25.35 -8.20
CA ALA A 77 -4.67 -25.01 -9.62
C ALA A 77 -3.28 -24.45 -9.96
N GLN A 78 -2.63 -23.75 -9.04
CA GLN A 78 -1.28 -23.21 -9.23
C GLN A 78 -0.19 -24.28 -9.18
N VAL A 79 -0.44 -25.39 -8.47
CA VAL A 79 0.47 -26.54 -8.42
C VAL A 79 0.50 -27.25 -9.79
N PHE A 80 -0.66 -27.33 -10.46
CA PHE A 80 -0.76 -27.94 -11.78
C PHE A 80 -0.27 -27.02 -12.91
N ASN A 81 -0.36 -25.73 -12.74
CA ASN A 81 0.12 -24.75 -13.71
C ASN A 81 0.89 -23.60 -13.01
N PRO A 82 2.23 -23.71 -12.91
CA PRO A 82 3.06 -22.71 -12.25
C PRO A 82 2.99 -21.31 -12.88
N MET A 83 2.63 -21.19 -14.17
CA MET A 83 2.44 -19.89 -14.82
C MET A 83 1.30 -19.07 -14.21
N LEU A 84 0.32 -19.74 -13.57
CA LEU A 84 -0.75 -19.07 -12.83
C LEU A 84 -0.28 -18.52 -11.47
N ALA A 85 0.81 -19.06 -10.93
CA ALA A 85 1.35 -18.62 -9.64
C ALA A 85 1.83 -17.16 -9.69
N ASP A 86 2.42 -16.73 -10.81
CA ASP A 86 2.91 -15.37 -11.02
C ASP A 86 1.78 -14.33 -11.09
N GLN A 87 0.56 -14.75 -11.42
CA GLN A 87 -0.61 -13.88 -11.54
C GLN A 87 -1.40 -13.74 -10.23
N GLY A 88 -1.00 -14.50 -9.18
CA GLY A 88 -1.75 -14.60 -7.93
C GLY A 88 -2.97 -15.53 -8.03
N THR A 89 -3.60 -15.79 -6.88
CA THR A 89 -4.81 -16.61 -6.84
C THR A 89 -6.03 -15.81 -7.31
N LEU A 90 -7.01 -16.50 -7.90
CA LEU A 90 -8.23 -15.85 -8.38
C LEU A 90 -8.93 -15.01 -7.30
N PRO A 91 -9.16 -15.51 -6.06
CA PRO A 91 -9.72 -14.69 -4.98
C PRO A 91 -8.86 -13.49 -4.60
N ALA A 92 -7.53 -13.61 -4.64
CA ALA A 92 -6.63 -12.50 -4.34
C ALA A 92 -6.74 -11.39 -5.40
N VAL A 93 -6.80 -11.76 -6.68
CA VAL A 93 -6.98 -10.81 -7.78
C VAL A 93 -8.34 -10.12 -7.67
N LEU A 94 -9.42 -10.87 -7.42
CA LEU A 94 -10.76 -10.32 -7.29
C LEU A 94 -10.88 -9.34 -6.11
N LEU A 95 -10.34 -9.68 -4.93
CA LEU A 95 -10.35 -8.77 -3.78
C LEU A 95 -9.52 -7.53 -4.02
N SER A 96 -8.36 -7.66 -4.66
CA SER A 96 -7.51 -6.51 -4.98
C SER A 96 -8.17 -5.56 -5.99
N LEU A 97 -8.80 -6.11 -7.04
CA LEU A 97 -9.56 -5.33 -8.01
C LEU A 97 -10.79 -4.70 -7.38
N GLY A 98 -11.53 -5.45 -6.56
CA GLY A 98 -12.67 -4.93 -5.80
C GLY A 98 -12.27 -3.77 -4.88
N GLY A 99 -11.18 -3.91 -4.14
CA GLY A 99 -10.62 -2.84 -3.31
C GLY A 99 -10.22 -1.62 -4.11
N LEU A 100 -9.57 -1.80 -5.26
CA LEU A 100 -9.22 -0.72 -6.16
C LEU A 100 -10.46 0.00 -6.69
N LEU A 101 -11.49 -0.75 -7.12
CA LEU A 101 -12.75 -0.18 -7.59
C LEU A 101 -13.45 0.60 -6.49
N LEU A 102 -13.43 0.11 -5.24
CA LEU A 102 -14.01 0.82 -4.10
C LEU A 102 -13.28 2.15 -3.85
N ILE A 103 -11.93 2.17 -3.89
CA ILE A 103 -11.14 3.39 -3.73
C ILE A 103 -11.54 4.45 -4.76
N TYR A 104 -11.80 4.04 -6.00
CA TYR A 104 -12.23 4.97 -7.05
C TYR A 104 -13.71 5.34 -6.93
N ALA A 105 -14.59 4.39 -6.60
CA ALA A 105 -16.03 4.63 -6.46
C ALA A 105 -16.39 5.52 -5.26
N THR A 106 -15.56 5.50 -4.23
CA THR A 106 -15.72 6.33 -3.02
C THR A 106 -14.91 7.63 -3.05
N ASP A 107 -14.26 7.95 -4.17
CA ASP A 107 -13.36 9.11 -4.31
C ASP A 107 -12.21 9.16 -3.28
N THR A 108 -11.95 8.06 -2.59
CA THR A 108 -10.89 7.95 -1.57
C THR A 108 -9.49 8.19 -2.17
N HIS A 109 -9.32 8.01 -3.47
CA HIS A 109 -8.07 8.34 -4.16
C HIS A 109 -7.68 9.82 -4.00
N HIS A 110 -8.62 10.75 -3.85
CA HIS A 110 -8.33 12.16 -3.55
C HIS A 110 -7.67 12.33 -2.18
N LEU A 111 -8.04 11.51 -1.18
CA LEU A 111 -7.41 11.56 0.15
C LEU A 111 -5.92 11.21 0.07
N MET A 112 -5.50 10.40 -0.90
CA MET A 112 -4.08 10.10 -1.10
C MET A 112 -3.30 11.34 -1.54
N PHE A 113 -3.87 12.18 -2.40
CA PHE A 113 -3.24 13.43 -2.81
C PHE A 113 -3.21 14.45 -1.66
N PHE A 114 -4.30 14.53 -0.88
CA PHE A 114 -4.31 15.36 0.33
C PHE A 114 -3.27 14.88 1.34
N ALA A 115 -3.14 13.57 1.57
CA ALA A 115 -2.13 13.01 2.46
C ALA A 115 -0.70 13.37 2.04
N ILE A 116 -0.40 13.38 0.73
CA ILE A 116 0.89 13.83 0.22
C ILE A 116 1.10 15.33 0.51
N ALA A 117 0.08 16.17 0.30
CA ALA A 117 0.20 17.59 0.58
C ALA A 117 0.32 17.87 2.09
N ASP A 118 -0.43 17.15 2.92
CA ASP A 118 -0.40 17.31 4.38
C ASP A 118 0.85 16.72 5.01
N SER A 119 1.54 15.79 4.37
CA SER A 119 2.83 15.28 4.87
C SER A 119 3.86 16.39 5.07
N TYR A 120 3.80 17.46 4.28
CA TYR A 120 4.65 18.66 4.43
C TYR A 120 4.32 19.52 5.67
N THR A 121 3.19 19.27 6.33
CA THR A 121 2.87 19.88 7.63
C THR A 121 3.33 19.03 8.80
N LEU A 122 3.31 17.71 8.63
CA LEU A 122 3.72 16.76 9.67
C LEU A 122 5.24 16.56 9.70
N PHE A 123 5.85 16.54 8.52
CA PHE A 123 7.29 16.33 8.34
C PHE A 123 7.90 17.57 7.69
N VAL A 124 8.58 18.35 8.49
CA VAL A 124 9.27 19.54 7.99
C VAL A 124 10.45 19.09 7.11
N PRO A 125 10.52 19.53 5.83
CA PRO A 125 11.62 19.15 4.95
C PRO A 125 12.98 19.57 5.52
N GLY A 126 13.99 18.70 5.39
CA GLY A 126 15.33 18.96 5.91
C GLY A 126 15.54 18.62 7.38
N VAL A 127 14.50 18.22 8.12
CA VAL A 127 14.61 17.70 9.48
C VAL A 127 14.60 16.18 9.42
N ALA A 128 15.55 15.55 10.13
CA ALA A 128 15.58 14.09 10.20
C ALA A 128 14.29 13.56 10.86
N PRO A 129 13.55 12.65 10.20
CA PRO A 129 12.32 12.09 10.76
C PRO A 129 12.62 11.32 12.05
N VAL A 130 11.72 11.41 13.03
CA VAL A 130 11.80 10.62 14.28
C VAL A 130 11.47 9.18 13.96
N PHE A 131 12.48 8.37 13.65
CA PHE A 131 12.33 6.99 13.20
C PHE A 131 11.52 6.10 14.15
N GLY A 132 11.56 6.35 15.47
CA GLY A 132 10.82 5.58 16.46
C GLY A 132 9.30 5.71 16.29
N GLU A 133 8.78 6.93 16.26
CA GLU A 133 7.34 7.18 16.07
C GLU A 133 6.85 6.70 14.71
N PHE A 134 7.71 6.81 13.70
CA PHE A 134 7.42 6.30 12.37
C PHE A 134 7.31 4.77 12.37
N ALA A 135 8.23 4.07 13.01
CA ALA A 135 8.22 2.62 13.13
C ALA A 135 6.97 2.10 13.87
N ASP A 136 6.56 2.76 14.95
CA ASP A 136 5.36 2.40 15.72
C ASP A 136 4.08 2.61 14.90
N THR A 137 3.99 3.74 14.20
CA THR A 137 2.86 4.02 13.30
C THR A 137 2.78 2.98 12.20
N PHE A 138 3.92 2.65 11.60
CA PHE A 138 4.03 1.66 10.54
C PHE A 138 3.62 0.25 11.03
N ALA A 139 4.13 -0.18 12.20
CA ALA A 139 3.77 -1.46 12.80
C ALA A 139 2.26 -1.55 13.10
N THR A 140 1.68 -0.46 13.59
CA THR A 140 0.24 -0.37 13.85
C THR A 140 -0.58 -0.49 12.56
N LEU A 141 -0.18 0.20 11.48
CA LEU A 141 -0.83 0.12 10.18
C LEU A 141 -0.72 -1.28 9.58
N MET A 142 0.45 -1.92 9.68
CA MET A 142 0.64 -3.30 9.25
C MET A 142 -0.29 -4.25 10.00
N SER A 143 -0.34 -4.14 11.33
CA SER A 143 -1.19 -4.97 12.17
C SER A 143 -2.68 -4.81 11.82
N LYS A 144 -3.16 -3.59 11.66
CA LYS A 144 -4.54 -3.29 11.25
C LYS A 144 -4.87 -3.83 9.85
N SER A 145 -3.95 -3.67 8.90
CA SER A 145 -4.13 -4.17 7.53
C SER A 145 -4.19 -5.69 7.50
N PHE A 146 -3.34 -6.37 8.27
CA PHE A 146 -3.37 -7.81 8.41
C PHE A 146 -4.66 -8.29 9.09
N MET A 147 -5.10 -7.59 10.13
CA MET A 147 -6.38 -7.88 10.78
C MET A 147 -7.56 -7.77 9.81
N MET A 148 -7.60 -6.72 8.99
CA MET A 148 -8.61 -6.58 7.93
C MET A 148 -8.56 -7.76 6.95
N ALA A 149 -7.38 -8.15 6.48
CA ALA A 149 -7.22 -9.30 5.59
C ALA A 149 -7.81 -10.57 6.20
N MET A 150 -7.53 -10.83 7.47
CA MET A 150 -8.08 -11.98 8.19
C MET A 150 -9.59 -11.88 8.41
N GLN A 151 -10.12 -10.69 8.67
CA GLN A 151 -11.57 -10.48 8.78
C GLN A 151 -12.31 -10.82 7.48
N PHE A 152 -11.76 -10.45 6.33
CA PHE A 152 -12.31 -10.86 5.02
C PHE A 152 -12.24 -12.38 4.81
N ALA A 153 -11.20 -13.04 5.31
CA ALA A 153 -11.05 -14.48 5.20
C ALA A 153 -11.89 -15.27 6.23
N THR A 154 -12.32 -14.64 7.34
CA THR A 154 -13.01 -15.30 8.47
C THR A 154 -14.21 -16.17 8.05
N PRO A 155 -15.16 -15.73 7.21
CA PRO A 155 -16.29 -16.59 6.81
C PRO A 155 -15.83 -17.86 6.10
N PHE A 156 -14.76 -17.78 5.32
CA PHE A 156 -14.19 -18.94 4.62
C PHE A 156 -13.42 -19.86 5.58
N ILE A 157 -12.75 -19.30 6.59
CA ILE A 157 -12.09 -20.07 7.65
C ILE A 157 -13.13 -20.89 8.42
N VAL A 158 -14.23 -20.27 8.85
CA VAL A 158 -15.32 -20.95 9.58
C VAL A 158 -15.94 -22.05 8.70
N PHE A 159 -16.24 -21.73 7.43
CA PHE A 159 -16.76 -22.72 6.49
C PHE A 159 -15.81 -23.91 6.31
N ALA A 160 -14.52 -23.66 6.13
CA ALA A 160 -13.52 -24.71 5.96
C ALA A 160 -13.42 -25.62 7.19
N ILE A 161 -13.41 -25.05 8.39
CA ILE A 161 -13.37 -25.83 9.63
C ILE A 161 -14.60 -26.74 9.73
N VAL A 162 -15.81 -26.20 9.52
CA VAL A 162 -17.05 -26.97 9.60
C VAL A 162 -17.07 -28.06 8.53
N PHE A 163 -16.67 -27.74 7.32
CA PHE A 163 -16.68 -28.68 6.19
C PHE A 163 -15.69 -29.84 6.41
N TYR A 164 -14.43 -29.53 6.76
CA TYR A 164 -13.41 -30.57 6.95
C TYR A 164 -13.70 -31.42 8.21
N THR A 165 -14.20 -30.82 9.29
CA THR A 165 -14.62 -31.55 10.48
C THR A 165 -15.81 -32.45 10.17
N GLY A 166 -16.79 -31.96 9.39
CA GLY A 166 -17.96 -32.76 8.98
C GLY A 166 -17.62 -33.91 8.03
N MET A 167 -16.57 -33.76 7.22
CA MET A 167 -16.07 -34.83 6.35
C MET A 167 -15.18 -35.86 7.08
N GLY A 168 -14.80 -35.60 8.35
CA GLY A 168 -13.96 -36.50 9.13
C GLY A 168 -12.49 -36.49 8.73
N LEU A 169 -12.03 -35.39 8.13
CA LEU A 169 -10.64 -35.16 7.72
C LEU A 169 -9.89 -34.33 8.74
#